data_a49f46ba03f3106d9931d1e7af8c4d17
#
_entry.id   a49f46ba03f3106d9931d1e7af8c4d17
#
_cell.length_a   1.000
_cell.length_b   1.000
_cell.length_c   1.000
_cell.angle_alpha   90.00
_cell.angle_beta   90.00
_cell.angle_gamma   90.00
#
_symmetry.space_group_name_H-M   'P 1'
#
loop_
_entity.id
_entity.type
_entity.pdbx_description
1 polymer ?
#
loop_
_entity_poly.entity_id
_entity_poly.type
_entity_poly.pdbx_seq_one_letter_code
_entity_poly.pdbx_strand_id
1 'polypeptide(L)'
;KNGEAILNWYGPSETHTMVPMYKLVNEMQGRQKSGYEFKDKIIIVGTTAMALQDNKSVPVQNNVYPGVEVHATFFNNMLDDNFIHKTSTITNVLIIAGVIALVGAIVMLSTSTLFAFLSTSLFAIAYLFISFYVMELYNLWIPVVLPTLAIMAAFALSFLAKYLMKARDFEYQYKLATIDGLTELYNHRYFQDTLRKQMD
;
A
#
# COMPACT_ATOMS: atom_id res chain seq x y z
N LYS A 1 -8.22 -16.87 -12.24
CA LYS A 1 -8.15 -18.34 -12.36
C LYS A 1 -9.32 -19.04 -11.66
N ASN A 2 -10.07 -18.38 -10.76
CA ASN A 2 -11.21 -18.95 -10.02
C ASN A 2 -12.56 -18.43 -10.52
N GLY A 3 -12.65 -17.85 -11.72
CA GLY A 3 -13.87 -17.21 -12.22
C GLY A 3 -14.18 -15.84 -11.61
N GLU A 4 -13.24 -15.26 -10.88
CA GLU A 4 -13.33 -13.92 -10.30
C GLU A 4 -12.49 -12.92 -11.09
N ALA A 5 -13.05 -11.74 -11.35
CA ALA A 5 -12.37 -10.61 -11.96
C ALA A 5 -12.55 -9.36 -11.08
N ILE A 6 -11.52 -8.55 -10.98
CA ILE A 6 -11.60 -7.27 -10.29
C ILE A 6 -11.79 -6.20 -11.36
N LEU A 7 -12.92 -5.51 -11.27
CA LEU A 7 -13.26 -4.46 -12.22
C LEU A 7 -12.39 -3.22 -11.98
N ASN A 8 -11.89 -2.68 -13.09
CA ASN A 8 -11.36 -1.33 -13.14
C ASN A 8 -12.53 -0.38 -13.44
N TRP A 9 -12.87 0.46 -12.47
CA TRP A 9 -14.03 1.33 -12.56
C TRP A 9 -13.68 2.61 -13.31
N TYR A 10 -14.48 2.96 -14.32
CA TYR A 10 -14.28 4.17 -15.14
C TYR A 10 -14.80 5.44 -14.46
N GLY A 11 -15.67 5.32 -13.47
CA GLY A 11 -16.21 6.48 -12.76
C GLY A 11 -17.53 6.19 -12.02
N PRO A 12 -18.19 7.25 -11.52
CA PRO A 12 -19.49 7.15 -10.87
C PRO A 12 -20.60 6.75 -11.85
N SER A 13 -21.83 6.58 -11.34
CA SER A 13 -23.01 6.30 -12.17
C SER A 13 -23.15 7.37 -13.26
N GLU A 14 -23.67 6.95 -14.41
CA GLU A 14 -23.81 7.76 -15.64
C GLU A 14 -22.49 8.01 -16.41
N THR A 15 -21.40 7.35 -16.04
CA THR A 15 -20.16 7.36 -16.84
C THR A 15 -20.40 6.75 -18.23
N HIS A 16 -21.25 5.72 -18.32
CA HIS A 16 -21.69 5.16 -19.58
C HIS A 16 -22.90 5.94 -20.13
N THR A 17 -22.96 6.11 -21.45
CA THR A 17 -24.09 6.80 -22.09
C THR A 17 -25.38 6.02 -21.86
N MET A 18 -26.30 6.58 -21.11
CA MET A 18 -27.62 6.00 -20.85
C MET A 18 -28.68 6.58 -21.77
N VAL A 19 -29.47 5.71 -22.40
CA VAL A 19 -30.58 6.11 -23.24
C VAL A 19 -31.88 5.58 -22.65
N PRO A 20 -32.78 6.46 -22.19
CA PRO A 20 -34.06 6.02 -21.67
C PRO A 20 -34.89 5.29 -22.72
N MET A 21 -35.47 4.13 -22.40
CA MET A 21 -36.20 3.26 -23.29
C MET A 21 -37.35 4.00 -24.03
N TYR A 22 -38.02 4.95 -23.39
CA TYR A 22 -39.09 5.71 -24.02
C TYR A 22 -38.63 6.50 -25.23
N LYS A 23 -37.37 6.99 -25.28
CA LYS A 23 -36.83 7.70 -26.43
C LYS A 23 -36.69 6.76 -27.65
N LEU A 24 -36.24 5.53 -27.40
CA LEU A 24 -36.14 4.50 -28.43
C LEU A 24 -37.51 4.12 -28.98
N VAL A 25 -38.48 3.90 -28.10
CA VAL A 25 -39.86 3.58 -28.48
C VAL A 25 -40.49 4.71 -29.31
N ASN A 26 -40.27 5.97 -28.92
CA ASN A 26 -40.76 7.13 -29.71
C ASN A 26 -40.12 7.21 -31.09
N GLU A 27 -38.82 6.92 -31.18
CA GLU A 27 -38.13 6.87 -32.49
C GLU A 27 -38.66 5.75 -33.39
N MET A 28 -38.85 4.55 -32.86
CA MET A 28 -39.42 3.42 -33.57
C MET A 28 -40.86 3.70 -34.05
N GLN A 29 -41.61 4.52 -33.32
CA GLN A 29 -42.96 4.95 -33.68
C GLN A 29 -42.97 6.18 -34.61
N GLY A 30 -41.80 6.69 -35.03
CA GLY A 30 -41.71 7.85 -35.90
C GLY A 30 -42.09 9.19 -35.25
N ARG A 31 -42.24 9.22 -33.92
CA ARG A 31 -42.69 10.42 -33.18
C ARG A 31 -41.59 11.43 -32.93
N GLN A 32 -40.39 10.96 -32.62
CA GLN A 32 -39.24 11.83 -32.32
C GLN A 32 -37.95 11.03 -32.49
N LYS A 33 -36.91 11.65 -33.09
CA LYS A 33 -35.56 11.03 -33.11
C LYS A 33 -34.97 11.01 -31.73
N SER A 34 -34.35 9.90 -31.33
CA SER A 34 -33.68 9.77 -30.02
C SER A 34 -32.43 10.64 -29.93
N GLY A 35 -31.81 10.96 -31.07
CA GLY A 35 -30.54 11.67 -31.15
C GLY A 35 -29.31 10.80 -30.86
N TYR A 36 -29.50 9.49 -30.76
CA TYR A 36 -28.41 8.53 -30.50
C TYR A 36 -28.16 7.65 -31.70
N GLU A 37 -26.89 7.41 -32.02
CA GLU A 37 -26.48 6.49 -33.06
C GLU A 37 -26.06 5.16 -32.45
N PHE A 38 -26.72 4.07 -32.86
CA PHE A 38 -26.53 2.72 -32.31
C PHE A 38 -25.70 1.81 -33.19
N LYS A 39 -25.37 2.28 -34.39
CA LYS A 39 -24.59 1.50 -35.37
C LYS A 39 -23.21 1.19 -34.75
N ASP A 40 -22.80 -0.06 -34.91
CA ASP A 40 -21.48 -0.57 -34.46
C ASP A 40 -21.20 -0.39 -32.96
N LYS A 41 -22.27 -0.33 -32.14
CA LYS A 41 -22.18 -0.22 -30.67
C LYS A 41 -22.77 -1.43 -29.98
N ILE A 42 -22.17 -1.80 -28.83
CA ILE A 42 -22.74 -2.81 -27.94
C ILE A 42 -23.78 -2.11 -27.08
N ILE A 43 -25.00 -2.63 -27.07
CA ILE A 43 -26.11 -2.10 -26.28
C ILE A 43 -26.45 -3.08 -25.17
N ILE A 44 -26.43 -2.61 -23.95
CA ILE A 44 -26.82 -3.38 -22.77
C ILE A 44 -28.16 -2.81 -22.29
N VAL A 45 -29.17 -3.67 -22.22
CA VAL A 45 -30.52 -3.27 -21.73
C VAL A 45 -30.67 -3.75 -20.29
N GLY A 46 -31.06 -2.85 -19.41
CA GLY A 46 -31.26 -3.15 -18.00
C GLY A 46 -32.12 -2.12 -17.30
N THR A 47 -32.41 -2.36 -16.05
CA THR A 47 -33.27 -1.52 -15.22
C THR A 47 -32.41 -0.59 -14.36
N THR A 48 -32.84 0.68 -14.28
CA THR A 48 -32.21 1.69 -13.41
C THR A 48 -33.15 2.15 -12.29
N ALA A 49 -34.40 1.64 -12.28
CA ALA A 49 -35.39 2.02 -11.28
C ALA A 49 -35.09 1.40 -9.91
N MET A 50 -35.05 2.22 -8.87
CA MET A 50 -34.76 1.78 -7.49
C MET A 50 -35.72 0.68 -6.99
N ALA A 51 -36.94 0.68 -7.46
CA ALA A 51 -37.97 -0.29 -7.04
C ALA A 51 -37.69 -1.73 -7.54
N LEU A 52 -36.80 -1.92 -8.53
CA LEU A 52 -36.53 -3.22 -9.11
C LEU A 52 -35.27 -3.89 -8.47
N GLN A 53 -34.72 -3.29 -7.43
CA GLN A 53 -33.67 -3.84 -6.55
C GLN A 53 -32.36 -4.31 -7.23
N ASP A 54 -32.10 -3.92 -8.47
CA ASP A 54 -30.83 -4.20 -9.13
C ASP A 54 -29.79 -3.10 -8.85
N ASN A 55 -29.64 -2.79 -7.57
CA ASN A 55 -28.74 -1.77 -7.10
C ASN A 55 -27.52 -2.43 -6.43
N LYS A 56 -26.33 -1.99 -6.79
CA LYS A 56 -25.07 -2.53 -6.26
C LYS A 56 -24.30 -1.47 -5.48
N SER A 57 -23.63 -1.90 -4.43
CA SER A 57 -22.64 -1.07 -3.75
C SER A 57 -21.30 -1.22 -4.49
N VAL A 58 -20.72 -0.10 -4.88
CA VAL A 58 -19.46 -0.04 -5.66
C VAL A 58 -18.46 0.90 -5.00
N PRO A 59 -17.15 0.69 -5.19
CA PRO A 59 -16.12 1.50 -4.53
C PRO A 59 -16.08 2.97 -4.96
N VAL A 60 -16.57 3.28 -6.17
CA VAL A 60 -16.47 4.62 -6.80
C VAL A 60 -17.61 5.56 -6.41
N GLN A 61 -18.61 5.07 -5.72
CA GLN A 61 -19.78 5.87 -5.34
C GLN A 61 -20.44 5.34 -4.06
N ASN A 62 -20.78 6.26 -3.13
CA ASN A 62 -21.48 5.91 -1.89
C ASN A 62 -22.99 5.67 -2.08
N ASN A 63 -23.55 6.10 -3.20
CA ASN A 63 -24.94 5.95 -3.54
C ASN A 63 -25.16 4.67 -4.37
N VAL A 64 -26.43 4.43 -4.63
CA VAL A 64 -26.91 3.31 -5.44
C VAL A 64 -26.32 3.35 -6.85
N TYR A 65 -25.72 2.24 -7.29
CA TYR A 65 -25.17 2.05 -8.63
C TYR A 65 -26.00 1.01 -9.38
N PRO A 66 -26.53 1.33 -10.58
CA PRO A 66 -27.34 0.37 -11.34
C PRO A 66 -26.54 -0.86 -11.74
N GLY A 67 -27.12 -2.05 -11.57
CA GLY A 67 -26.45 -3.30 -11.93
C GLY A 67 -26.09 -3.39 -13.43
N VAL A 68 -26.90 -2.78 -14.28
CA VAL A 68 -26.62 -2.72 -15.73
C VAL A 68 -25.29 -2.00 -16.03
N GLU A 69 -24.92 -0.97 -15.25
CA GLU A 69 -23.63 -0.28 -15.41
C GLU A 69 -22.47 -1.13 -14.94
N VAL A 70 -22.65 -2.00 -13.95
CA VAL A 70 -21.62 -2.99 -13.54
C VAL A 70 -21.31 -3.92 -14.71
N HIS A 71 -22.35 -4.39 -15.42
CA HIS A 71 -22.16 -5.20 -16.61
C HIS A 71 -21.49 -4.42 -17.76
N ALA A 72 -21.85 -3.16 -17.95
CA ALA A 72 -21.20 -2.30 -18.94
C ALA A 72 -19.70 -2.11 -18.63
N THR A 73 -19.36 -1.85 -17.37
CA THR A 73 -17.97 -1.77 -16.92
C THR A 73 -17.22 -3.08 -17.14
N PHE A 74 -17.84 -4.23 -16.84
CA PHE A 74 -17.23 -5.55 -17.09
C PHE A 74 -16.93 -5.75 -18.57
N PHE A 75 -17.88 -5.43 -19.47
CA PHE A 75 -17.70 -5.55 -20.92
C PHE A 75 -16.58 -4.62 -21.43
N ASN A 76 -16.53 -3.39 -20.96
CA ASN A 76 -15.44 -2.48 -21.34
C ASN A 76 -14.08 -3.01 -20.86
N ASN A 77 -13.98 -3.48 -19.61
CA ASN A 77 -12.73 -4.08 -19.12
C ASN A 77 -12.32 -5.31 -19.95
N MET A 78 -13.30 -6.09 -20.43
CA MET A 78 -13.03 -7.26 -21.29
C MET A 78 -12.56 -6.87 -22.69
N LEU A 79 -13.13 -5.81 -23.27
CA LEU A 79 -12.76 -5.32 -24.61
C LEU A 79 -11.38 -4.66 -24.60
N ASP A 80 -11.07 -3.93 -23.55
CA ASP A 80 -9.83 -3.15 -23.41
C ASP A 80 -8.71 -3.96 -22.71
N ASP A 81 -8.98 -5.21 -22.29
CA ASP A 81 -8.10 -6.05 -21.44
C ASP A 81 -7.59 -5.30 -20.22
N ASN A 82 -8.50 -4.57 -19.55
CA ASN A 82 -8.19 -3.57 -18.54
C ASN A 82 -8.66 -3.99 -17.13
N PHE A 83 -8.65 -5.28 -16.81
CA PHE A 83 -8.96 -5.77 -15.47
C PHE A 83 -7.81 -5.49 -14.49
N ILE A 84 -8.17 -5.27 -13.23
CA ILE A 84 -7.16 -5.16 -12.15
C ILE A 84 -6.67 -6.56 -11.79
N HIS A 85 -5.36 -6.75 -11.83
CA HIS A 85 -4.68 -7.99 -11.47
C HIS A 85 -4.06 -7.90 -10.09
N LYS A 86 -4.27 -8.91 -9.25
CA LYS A 86 -3.56 -9.02 -7.96
C LYS A 86 -2.18 -9.64 -8.16
N THR A 87 -1.20 -9.12 -7.46
CA THR A 87 0.11 -9.76 -7.34
C THR A 87 -0.02 -11.17 -6.72
N SER A 88 0.85 -12.09 -7.13
CA SER A 88 0.86 -13.45 -6.58
C SER A 88 1.29 -13.45 -5.11
N THR A 89 0.88 -14.47 -4.36
CA THR A 89 1.29 -14.64 -2.96
C THR A 89 2.81 -14.68 -2.81
N ILE A 90 3.51 -15.35 -3.74
CA ILE A 90 4.98 -15.43 -3.73
C ILE A 90 5.58 -14.05 -3.93
N THR A 91 5.08 -13.29 -4.90
CA THR A 91 5.52 -11.90 -5.15
C THR A 91 5.33 -11.03 -3.92
N ASN A 92 4.19 -11.16 -3.23
CA ASN A 92 3.91 -10.39 -2.02
C ASN A 92 4.89 -10.73 -0.89
N VAL A 93 5.19 -12.01 -0.69
CA VAL A 93 6.19 -12.45 0.31
C VAL A 93 7.57 -11.89 -0.03
N LEU A 94 7.98 -11.93 -1.30
CA LEU A 94 9.27 -11.37 -1.74
C LEU A 94 9.34 -9.84 -1.54
N ILE A 95 8.25 -9.12 -1.81
CA ILE A 95 8.16 -7.68 -1.55
C ILE A 95 8.35 -7.40 -0.05
N ILE A 96 7.63 -8.10 0.82
CA ILE A 96 7.73 -7.93 2.27
C ILE A 96 9.14 -8.26 2.76
N ALA A 97 9.73 -9.36 2.32
CA ALA A 97 11.09 -9.74 2.69
C ALA A 97 12.13 -8.71 2.23
N GLY A 98 12.01 -8.21 0.99
CA GLY A 98 12.86 -7.15 0.45
C GLY A 98 12.75 -5.85 1.22
N VAL A 99 11.53 -5.45 1.59
CA VAL A 99 11.25 -4.26 2.39
C VAL A 99 11.88 -4.38 3.79
N ILE A 100 11.73 -5.51 4.47
CA ILE A 100 12.33 -5.77 5.79
C ILE A 100 13.85 -5.71 5.70
N ALA A 101 14.46 -6.35 4.70
CA ALA A 101 15.91 -6.36 4.51
C ALA A 101 16.46 -4.95 4.25
N LEU A 102 15.78 -4.17 3.39
CA LEU A 102 16.17 -2.79 3.07
C LEU A 102 16.09 -1.87 4.29
N VAL A 103 14.98 -1.90 5.03
CA VAL A 103 14.80 -1.09 6.24
C VAL A 103 15.82 -1.49 7.30
N GLY A 104 16.05 -2.80 7.50
CA GLY A 104 17.08 -3.30 8.40
C GLY A 104 18.46 -2.78 8.04
N ALA A 105 18.83 -2.82 6.76
CA ALA A 105 20.10 -2.28 6.27
C ALA A 105 20.21 -0.76 6.49
N ILE A 106 19.16 0.01 6.17
CA ILE A 106 19.13 1.46 6.40
C ILE A 106 19.40 1.78 7.87
N VAL A 107 18.73 1.11 8.80
CA VAL A 107 18.88 1.36 10.24
C VAL A 107 20.25 0.95 10.73
N MET A 108 20.75 -0.22 10.33
CA MET A 108 22.06 -0.73 10.80
C MET A 108 23.24 0.09 10.29
N LEU A 109 23.20 0.50 9.01
CA LEU A 109 24.28 1.27 8.38
C LEU A 109 24.24 2.77 8.72
N SER A 110 23.10 3.30 9.19
CA SER A 110 23.00 4.72 9.50
C SER A 110 23.82 5.07 10.75
N THR A 111 24.54 6.19 10.70
CA THR A 111 25.33 6.70 11.85
C THR A 111 24.45 7.44 12.85
N SER A 112 23.42 8.12 12.40
CA SER A 112 22.50 8.94 13.18
C SER A 112 21.09 8.35 13.22
N THR A 113 20.46 8.40 14.39
CA THR A 113 19.06 7.98 14.59
C THR A 113 18.10 8.81 13.76
N LEU A 114 18.33 10.12 13.68
CA LEU A 114 17.50 11.03 12.88
C LEU A 114 17.57 10.69 11.41
N PHE A 115 18.78 10.41 10.90
CA PHE A 115 18.96 10.00 9.51
C PHE A 115 18.26 8.67 9.21
N ALA A 116 18.35 7.66 10.11
CA ALA A 116 17.65 6.40 9.97
C ALA A 116 16.12 6.59 9.90
N PHE A 117 15.58 7.44 10.77
CA PHE A 117 14.15 7.75 10.80
C PHE A 117 13.68 8.46 9.52
N LEU A 118 14.39 9.51 9.10
CA LEU A 118 14.03 10.26 7.88
C LEU A 118 14.12 9.41 6.62
N SER A 119 15.18 8.61 6.47
CA SER A 119 15.36 7.73 5.31
C SER A 119 14.33 6.61 5.26
N THR A 120 13.97 6.02 6.40
CA THR A 120 12.90 5.00 6.46
C THR A 120 11.53 5.62 6.16
N SER A 121 11.25 6.82 6.67
CA SER A 121 10.01 7.54 6.37
C SER A 121 9.90 7.88 4.89
N LEU A 122 10.98 8.38 4.29
CA LEU A 122 11.02 8.65 2.85
C LEU A 122 10.81 7.37 2.03
N PHE A 123 11.44 6.26 2.44
CA PHE A 123 11.23 4.97 1.80
C PHE A 123 9.78 4.49 1.88
N ALA A 124 9.12 4.65 3.04
CA ALA A 124 7.71 4.30 3.20
C ALA A 124 6.80 5.12 2.28
N ILE A 125 7.04 6.43 2.20
CA ILE A 125 6.31 7.33 1.31
C ILE A 125 6.54 6.92 -0.16
N ALA A 126 7.78 6.68 -0.55
CA ALA A 126 8.13 6.23 -1.89
C ALA A 126 7.44 4.91 -2.26
N TYR A 127 7.37 3.96 -1.32
CA TYR A 127 6.65 2.70 -1.52
C TYR A 127 5.17 2.91 -1.82
N LEU A 128 4.50 3.82 -1.08
CA LEU A 128 3.09 4.16 -1.29
C LEU A 128 2.88 4.76 -2.70
N PHE A 129 3.71 5.71 -3.09
CA PHE A 129 3.64 6.32 -4.42
C PHE A 129 3.91 5.32 -5.54
N ILE A 130 4.92 4.46 -5.40
CA ILE A 130 5.23 3.41 -6.39
C ILE A 130 4.07 2.43 -6.51
N SER A 131 3.49 1.99 -5.38
CA SER A 131 2.35 1.07 -5.39
C SER A 131 1.14 1.66 -6.11
N PHE A 132 0.84 2.94 -5.85
CA PHE A 132 -0.23 3.67 -6.54
C PHE A 132 0.06 3.82 -8.03
N TYR A 133 1.26 4.23 -8.40
CA TYR A 133 1.67 4.44 -9.79
C TYR A 133 1.67 3.14 -10.62
N VAL A 134 2.11 2.03 -10.02
CA VAL A 134 2.05 0.70 -10.65
C VAL A 134 0.60 0.27 -10.88
N MET A 135 -0.30 0.54 -9.93
CA MET A 135 -1.71 0.25 -10.10
C MET A 135 -2.33 1.07 -11.26
N GLU A 136 -1.97 2.34 -11.38
CA GLU A 136 -2.49 3.22 -12.42
C GLU A 136 -1.99 2.85 -13.82
N LEU A 137 -0.69 2.51 -13.95
CA LEU A 137 -0.09 2.22 -15.26
C LEU A 137 -0.30 0.78 -15.74
N TYR A 138 -0.30 -0.18 -14.84
CA TYR A 138 -0.27 -1.61 -15.18
C TYR A 138 -1.50 -2.36 -14.69
N ASN A 139 -2.48 -1.69 -14.07
CA ASN A 139 -3.62 -2.32 -13.43
C ASN A 139 -3.23 -3.43 -12.45
N LEU A 140 -2.05 -3.30 -11.84
CA LEU A 140 -1.49 -4.29 -10.93
C LEU A 140 -1.65 -3.85 -9.49
N TRP A 141 -2.50 -4.55 -8.75
CA TRP A 141 -2.71 -4.27 -7.33
C TRP A 141 -1.62 -4.89 -6.47
N ILE A 142 -0.73 -4.04 -5.96
CA ILE A 142 0.28 -4.39 -4.96
C ILE A 142 -0.32 -4.12 -3.56
N PRO A 143 -0.21 -5.07 -2.60
CA PRO A 143 -0.67 -4.85 -1.23
C PRO A 143 0.08 -3.68 -0.58
N VAL A 144 -0.66 -2.76 0.05
CA VAL A 144 -0.07 -1.60 0.72
C VAL A 144 0.03 -1.81 2.23
N VAL A 145 -1.01 -2.37 2.85
CA VAL A 145 -1.13 -2.44 4.31
C VAL A 145 -0.04 -3.30 4.95
N LEU A 146 0.12 -4.54 4.48
CA LEU A 146 1.10 -5.47 5.07
C LEU A 146 2.55 -5.00 4.93
N PRO A 147 3.04 -4.54 3.75
CA PRO A 147 4.38 -4.01 3.64
C PRO A 147 4.61 -2.74 4.47
N THR A 148 3.60 -1.85 4.60
CA THR A 148 3.73 -0.66 5.44
C THR A 148 3.87 -1.03 6.92
N LEU A 149 3.08 -1.99 7.41
CA LEU A 149 3.24 -2.53 8.76
C LEU A 149 4.61 -3.21 8.94
N ALA A 150 5.08 -3.92 7.91
CA ALA A 150 6.40 -4.55 7.91
C ALA A 150 7.54 -3.51 7.99
N ILE A 151 7.42 -2.37 7.30
CA ILE A 151 8.37 -1.24 7.40
C ILE A 151 8.44 -0.74 8.86
N MET A 152 7.30 -0.51 9.49
CA MET A 152 7.24 -0.02 10.86
C MET A 152 7.84 -1.03 11.85
N ALA A 153 7.47 -2.30 11.73
CA ALA A 153 8.00 -3.37 12.58
C ALA A 153 9.50 -3.56 12.38
N ALA A 154 9.97 -3.60 11.12
CA ALA A 154 11.38 -3.73 10.80
C ALA A 154 12.22 -2.56 11.34
N PHE A 155 11.72 -1.34 11.24
CA PHE A 155 12.37 -0.16 11.83
C PHE A 155 12.50 -0.30 13.35
N ALA A 156 11.40 -0.61 14.05
CA ALA A 156 11.39 -0.74 15.49
C ALA A 156 12.34 -1.84 16.00
N LEU A 157 12.28 -3.03 15.38
CA LEU A 157 13.11 -4.17 15.75
C LEU A 157 14.59 -3.92 15.45
N SER A 158 14.91 -3.35 14.28
CA SER A 158 16.29 -3.02 13.92
C SER A 158 16.87 -1.92 14.81
N PHE A 159 16.06 -0.93 15.17
CA PHE A 159 16.47 0.13 16.11
C PHE A 159 16.73 -0.42 17.49
N LEU A 160 15.86 -1.30 18.01
CA LEU A 160 16.04 -1.97 19.28
C LEU A 160 17.32 -2.83 19.29
N ALA A 161 17.53 -3.63 18.24
CA ALA A 161 18.72 -4.44 18.10
C ALA A 161 20.00 -3.58 18.11
N LYS A 162 20.01 -2.49 17.34
CA LYS A 162 21.13 -1.54 17.30
C LYS A 162 21.38 -0.87 18.65
N TYR A 163 20.33 -0.51 19.37
CA TYR A 163 20.43 0.05 20.72
C TYR A 163 21.08 -0.96 21.69
N LEU A 164 20.60 -2.21 21.67
CA LEU A 164 21.16 -3.28 22.53
C LEU A 164 22.62 -3.59 22.20
N MET A 165 23.00 -3.59 20.92
CA MET A 165 24.39 -3.77 20.50
C MET A 165 25.26 -2.63 21.04
N LYS A 166 24.86 -1.37 20.89
CA LYS A 166 25.59 -0.22 21.42
C LYS A 166 25.71 -0.24 22.95
N ALA A 167 24.65 -0.66 23.65
CA ALA A 167 24.69 -0.78 25.10
C ALA A 167 25.72 -1.84 25.57
N ARG A 168 25.79 -2.98 24.85
CA ARG A 168 26.80 -4.03 25.11
C ARG A 168 28.22 -3.54 24.83
N ASP A 169 28.42 -2.84 23.71
CA ASP A 169 29.73 -2.27 23.36
C ASP A 169 30.17 -1.25 24.39
N PHE A 170 29.27 -0.41 24.90
CA PHE A 170 29.55 0.55 25.94
C PHE A 170 29.93 -0.15 27.26
N GLU A 171 29.20 -1.19 27.68
CA GLU A 171 29.51 -1.96 28.89
C GLU A 171 30.89 -2.63 28.77
N TYR A 172 31.19 -3.20 27.58
CA TYR A 172 32.48 -3.80 27.31
C TYR A 172 33.63 -2.78 27.40
N GLN A 173 33.49 -1.63 26.76
CA GLN A 173 34.46 -0.55 26.79
C GLN A 173 34.64 0.00 28.23
N TYR A 174 33.53 0.15 28.95
CA TYR A 174 33.57 0.58 30.34
C TYR A 174 34.36 -0.40 31.22
N LYS A 175 34.14 -1.72 31.10
CA LYS A 175 34.92 -2.75 31.80
C LYS A 175 36.41 -2.67 31.47
N LEU A 176 36.75 -2.55 30.19
CA LEU A 176 38.16 -2.41 29.75
C LEU A 176 38.82 -1.15 30.34
N ALA A 177 38.07 -0.05 30.45
CA ALA A 177 38.58 1.22 30.97
C ALA A 177 38.72 1.26 32.49
N THR A 178 37.95 0.43 33.21
CA THR A 178 37.84 0.53 34.70
C THR A 178 38.37 -0.67 35.46
N ILE A 179 38.44 -1.85 34.83
CA ILE A 179 38.84 -3.11 35.48
C ILE A 179 40.23 -3.54 34.95
N ASP A 180 41.07 -4.01 35.90
CA ASP A 180 42.35 -4.62 35.56
C ASP A 180 42.18 -6.07 35.13
N GLY A 181 42.72 -6.44 33.95
CA GLY A 181 42.51 -7.74 33.32
C GLY A 181 43.19 -8.93 34.04
N LEU A 182 44.09 -8.70 35.00
CA LEU A 182 44.78 -9.75 35.77
C LEU A 182 44.11 -10.01 37.10
N THR A 183 43.69 -8.96 37.77
CA THR A 183 43.19 -9.03 39.16
C THR A 183 41.67 -8.96 39.24
N GLU A 184 40.97 -8.61 38.14
CA GLU A 184 39.53 -8.35 38.09
C GLU A 184 39.05 -7.24 39.05
N LEU A 185 39.98 -6.47 39.63
CA LEU A 185 39.68 -5.32 40.48
C LEU A 185 39.66 -4.04 39.66
N TYR A 186 39.16 -2.95 40.24
CA TYR A 186 39.28 -1.64 39.63
C TYR A 186 40.73 -1.27 39.37
N ASN A 187 41.06 -0.80 38.18
CA ASN A 187 42.39 -0.37 37.87
C ASN A 187 42.79 0.88 38.66
N HIS A 188 44.09 1.12 38.76
CA HIS A 188 44.65 2.22 39.55
C HIS A 188 44.11 3.60 39.15
N ARG A 189 43.89 3.80 37.83
CA ARG A 189 43.36 5.07 37.33
C ARG A 189 41.94 5.33 37.81
N TYR A 190 41.05 4.36 37.68
CA TYR A 190 39.65 4.47 38.12
C TYR A 190 39.56 4.67 39.63
N PHE A 191 40.40 3.96 40.42
CA PHE A 191 40.49 4.13 41.85
C PHE A 191 40.88 5.57 42.24
N GLN A 192 41.92 6.13 41.63
CA GLN A 192 42.38 7.50 41.90
C GLN A 192 41.31 8.54 41.51
N ASP A 193 40.68 8.41 40.38
CA ASP A 193 39.63 9.32 39.88
C ASP A 193 38.39 9.30 40.82
N THR A 194 38.03 8.11 41.33
CA THR A 194 36.91 7.94 42.26
C THR A 194 37.23 8.51 43.61
N LEU A 195 38.45 8.25 44.15
CA LEU A 195 38.89 8.80 45.42
C LEU A 195 38.90 10.34 45.41
N ARG A 196 39.39 10.95 44.33
CA ARG A 196 39.41 12.41 44.18
C ARG A 196 37.99 13.01 44.19
N LYS A 197 37.05 12.39 43.48
CA LYS A 197 35.65 12.82 43.42
C LYS A 197 34.91 12.72 44.78
N GLN A 198 35.38 11.84 45.67
CA GLN A 198 34.75 11.68 46.98
C GLN A 198 35.38 12.58 48.05
N MET A 199 36.53 13.19 47.76
CA MET A 199 37.21 14.10 48.68
C MET A 199 36.91 15.59 48.39
N ASP A 200 36.38 15.92 47.19
CA ASP A 200 35.86 17.23 46.83
C ASP A 200 34.38 17.35 47.22
#